data_e7c691a6d8c35b61385f3f0b2e450b51
#
_entry.id   e7c691a6d8c35b61385f3f0b2e450b51
#
_cell.length_a   1.000
_cell.length_b   1.000
_cell.length_c   1.000
_cell.angle_alpha   90.00
_cell.angle_beta   90.00
_cell.angle_gamma   90.00
#
_symmetry.space_group_name_H-M   'P 1'
#
loop_
_entity.id
_entity.type
_entity.pdbx_description
1 polymer ?
#
loop_
_entity_poly.entity_id
_entity_poly.type
_entity_poly.pdbx_seq_one_letter_code
_entity_poly.pdbx_strand_id
1 'polypeptide(L)'
;TIKIYANYRSTREYCRDYLTTGPEAFSVMITQRDIAAERDRSEKQGQVGGRKGPGRPWFGYYSDAYLETLALYRKIADQMIAYNTLLFHGSVIAVDGEAYLFTAKSGTGKSTHTKLWRKYFGNRAVMVNDDKPLLKVTGKGVLACGTPWAGKDHLQNNIMVPLKAVCILERDTVNHIEQIRKRDAWKMILQQSYRSDQPAVLSSTIRLAEQIMDKTNELCFRQNLLQSSYQDGFI
;
A
#
# COMPACT_ATOMS: atom_id res chain seq x y z
N THR A 1 -4.08 -12.09 -16.50
CA THR A 1 -5.00 -11.03 -16.04
C THR A 1 -5.88 -11.53 -14.89
N ILE A 2 -6.54 -10.59 -14.17
CA ILE A 2 -7.57 -10.89 -13.17
C ILE A 2 -8.91 -10.53 -13.78
N LYS A 3 -9.84 -11.49 -13.84
CA LYS A 3 -11.20 -11.23 -14.28
C LYS A 3 -12.08 -10.80 -13.10
N ILE A 4 -12.72 -9.64 -13.21
CA ILE A 4 -13.49 -9.05 -12.12
C ILE A 4 -14.97 -9.02 -12.50
N TYR A 5 -15.82 -9.56 -11.61
CA TYR A 5 -17.27 -9.46 -11.66
C TYR A 5 -17.74 -8.52 -10.55
N ALA A 6 -17.97 -7.28 -10.90
CA ALA A 6 -18.42 -6.21 -10.00
C ALA A 6 -19.90 -5.86 -10.24
N ASN A 7 -20.58 -5.36 -9.19
CA ASN A 7 -21.98 -4.95 -9.26
C ASN A 7 -22.13 -3.51 -9.76
N TYR A 8 -21.12 -2.66 -9.54
CA TYR A 8 -21.20 -1.23 -9.83
C TYR A 8 -20.28 -0.82 -10.97
N ARG A 9 -20.80 -0.03 -11.90
CA ARG A 9 -20.04 0.52 -13.02
C ARG A 9 -18.86 1.37 -12.55
N SER A 10 -19.00 2.09 -11.45
CA SER A 10 -17.94 2.89 -10.83
C SER A 10 -16.71 2.09 -10.43
N THR A 11 -16.86 0.80 -10.08
CA THR A 11 -15.71 -0.10 -9.83
C THR A 11 -14.85 -0.30 -11.08
N ARG A 12 -15.49 -0.43 -12.25
CA ARG A 12 -14.77 -0.49 -13.53
C ARG A 12 -14.07 0.83 -13.85
N GLU A 13 -14.75 1.94 -13.62
CA GLU A 13 -14.19 3.28 -13.81
C GLU A 13 -13.00 3.52 -12.86
N TYR A 14 -13.10 3.06 -11.61
CA TYR A 14 -12.03 3.11 -10.62
C TYR A 14 -10.79 2.32 -11.06
N CYS A 15 -10.97 1.19 -11.75
CA CYS A 15 -9.89 0.32 -12.22
C CYS A 15 -9.46 0.62 -13.67
N ARG A 16 -9.99 1.64 -14.34
CA ARG A 16 -9.87 1.84 -15.80
C ARG A 16 -8.43 1.84 -16.30
N ASP A 17 -7.50 2.44 -15.57
CA ASP A 17 -6.08 2.57 -15.96
C ASP A 17 -5.31 1.25 -15.79
N TYR A 18 -5.95 0.23 -15.21
CA TYR A 18 -5.44 -1.11 -15.00
C TYR A 18 -6.15 -2.18 -15.85
N LEU A 19 -7.06 -1.75 -16.72
CA LEU A 19 -7.74 -2.67 -17.64
C LEU A 19 -6.73 -3.17 -18.69
N THR A 20 -6.74 -4.48 -18.91
CA THR A 20 -5.84 -5.14 -19.83
C THR A 20 -6.50 -6.37 -20.45
N THR A 21 -5.90 -6.89 -21.52
CA THR A 21 -6.27 -8.15 -22.17
C THR A 21 -5.18 -9.18 -21.92
N GLY A 22 -5.51 -10.46 -22.00
CA GLY A 22 -4.57 -11.57 -21.84
C GLY A 22 -5.18 -12.75 -21.13
N PRO A 23 -4.43 -13.85 -20.95
CA PRO A 23 -4.93 -15.06 -20.28
C PRO A 23 -5.34 -14.75 -18.85
N GLU A 24 -6.47 -15.34 -18.44
CA GLU A 24 -6.99 -15.23 -17.09
C GLU A 24 -6.12 -16.06 -16.14
N ALA A 25 -5.59 -15.42 -15.09
CA ALA A 25 -4.90 -16.12 -14.02
C ALA A 25 -5.90 -16.60 -12.95
N PHE A 26 -6.84 -15.75 -12.59
CA PHE A 26 -7.96 -16.08 -11.71
C PHE A 26 -9.08 -15.05 -11.88
N SER A 27 -10.25 -15.38 -11.32
CA SER A 27 -11.39 -14.47 -11.29
C SER A 27 -11.79 -14.07 -9.86
N VAL A 28 -12.37 -12.88 -9.71
CA VAL A 28 -12.91 -12.36 -8.47
C VAL A 28 -14.35 -11.90 -8.71
N MET A 29 -15.29 -12.46 -7.94
CA MET A 29 -16.67 -12.03 -7.92
C MET A 29 -16.98 -11.34 -6.60
N ILE A 30 -17.56 -10.16 -6.64
CA ILE A 30 -18.01 -9.43 -5.47
C ILE A 30 -19.52 -9.65 -5.29
N THR A 31 -19.89 -10.10 -4.09
CA THR A 31 -21.27 -10.36 -3.70
C THR A 31 -21.77 -9.28 -2.74
N GLN A 32 -23.08 -9.20 -2.54
CA GLN A 32 -23.67 -8.31 -1.53
C GLN A 32 -23.21 -8.63 -0.10
N ARG A 33 -22.87 -9.91 0.18
CA ARG A 33 -22.28 -10.30 1.46
C ARG A 33 -20.90 -9.70 1.68
N ASP A 34 -20.09 -9.59 0.63
CA ASP A 34 -18.75 -8.97 0.71
C ASP A 34 -18.87 -7.49 1.02
N ILE A 35 -19.83 -6.79 0.39
CA ILE A 35 -20.12 -5.37 0.63
C ILE A 35 -20.61 -5.15 2.07
N ALA A 36 -21.52 -5.99 2.55
CA ALA A 36 -22.01 -5.94 3.93
C ALA A 36 -20.87 -6.16 4.93
N ALA A 37 -19.99 -7.12 4.69
CA ALA A 37 -18.82 -7.37 5.55
C ALA A 37 -17.87 -6.17 5.60
N GLU A 38 -17.65 -5.45 4.50
CA GLU A 38 -16.86 -4.22 4.51
C GLU A 38 -17.55 -3.09 5.28
N ARG A 39 -18.88 -3.02 5.24
CA ARG A 39 -19.67 -2.08 6.04
C ARG A 39 -19.46 -2.33 7.53
N ASP A 40 -19.63 -3.58 7.97
CA ASP A 40 -19.42 -3.98 9.37
C ASP A 40 -17.99 -3.67 9.85
N ARG A 41 -16.96 -3.93 9.01
CA ARG A 41 -15.57 -3.59 9.31
C ARG A 41 -15.38 -2.08 9.48
N SER A 42 -15.97 -1.29 8.59
CA SER A 42 -15.87 0.18 8.62
C SER A 42 -16.54 0.76 9.87
N GLU A 43 -17.68 0.22 10.27
CA GLU A 43 -18.38 0.63 11.50
C GLU A 43 -17.58 0.29 12.75
N LYS A 44 -17.02 -0.92 12.84
CA LYS A 44 -16.16 -1.34 13.95
C LYS A 44 -14.90 -0.46 14.07
N GLN A 45 -14.27 -0.13 12.94
CA GLN A 45 -13.10 0.76 12.92
C GLN A 45 -13.47 2.20 13.33
N GLY A 46 -14.63 2.69 12.93
CA GLY A 46 -15.15 4.00 13.33
C GLY A 46 -15.44 4.09 14.83
N GLN A 47 -15.96 3.03 15.43
CA GLN A 47 -16.23 2.94 16.86
C GLN A 47 -14.94 2.93 17.71
N VAL A 48 -13.89 2.25 17.23
CA VAL A 48 -12.59 2.17 17.92
C VAL A 48 -11.77 3.46 17.73
N GLY A 49 -11.94 4.15 16.61
CA GLY A 49 -11.17 5.35 16.24
C GLY A 49 -11.56 6.64 16.96
N GLY A 50 -12.65 6.67 17.71
CA GLY A 50 -13.01 7.64 18.77
C GLY A 50 -12.89 9.16 18.51
N ARG A 51 -12.66 9.63 17.27
CA ARG A 51 -12.55 11.06 16.98
C ARG A 51 -13.91 11.65 16.54
N LYS A 52 -14.74 11.97 17.51
CA LYS A 52 -15.87 12.89 17.36
C LYS A 52 -15.31 14.31 17.25
N GLY A 53 -15.20 14.86 16.05
CA GLY A 53 -15.00 16.30 15.86
C GLY A 53 -16.35 16.96 15.55
N PRO A 54 -16.65 18.16 16.09
CA PRO A 54 -17.87 18.88 15.71
C PRO A 54 -17.83 19.22 14.21
N GLY A 55 -18.90 18.85 13.50
CA GLY A 55 -19.09 19.18 12.07
C GLY A 55 -18.60 18.12 11.07
N ARG A 56 -18.16 16.94 11.49
CA ARG A 56 -17.95 15.81 10.57
C ARG A 56 -19.12 14.84 10.63
N PRO A 57 -19.70 14.46 9.47
CA PRO A 57 -20.73 13.42 9.45
C PRO A 57 -20.17 12.15 10.08
N TRP A 58 -20.99 11.42 10.79
CA TRP A 58 -20.69 10.12 11.35
C TRP A 58 -19.95 9.27 10.31
N PHE A 59 -18.83 8.68 10.69
CA PHE A 59 -18.15 7.64 9.92
C PHE A 59 -19.10 6.44 9.77
N GLY A 60 -19.99 6.45 8.78
CA GLY A 60 -21.01 5.41 8.67
C GLY A 60 -21.62 5.25 7.30
N TYR A 61 -21.43 6.18 6.40
CA TYR A 61 -22.05 6.07 5.08
C TYR A 61 -21.04 6.08 3.93
N TYR A 62 -20.23 5.02 3.87
CA TYR A 62 -19.61 4.69 2.60
C TYR A 62 -20.67 4.09 1.68
N SER A 63 -20.70 4.56 0.42
CA SER A 63 -21.58 3.97 -0.59
C SER A 63 -21.22 2.50 -0.83
N ASP A 64 -22.19 1.67 -1.21
CA ASP A 64 -21.95 0.28 -1.58
C ASP A 64 -20.91 0.14 -2.68
N ALA A 65 -20.91 1.06 -3.64
CA ALA A 65 -19.93 1.10 -4.70
C ALA A 65 -18.49 1.33 -4.17
N TYR A 66 -18.29 2.17 -3.15
CA TYR A 66 -16.99 2.31 -2.51
C TYR A 66 -16.60 1.07 -1.70
N LEU A 67 -17.55 0.52 -0.93
CA LEU A 67 -17.33 -0.72 -0.17
C LEU A 67 -17.02 -1.91 -1.10
N GLU A 68 -17.60 -1.95 -2.29
CA GLU A 68 -17.24 -2.94 -3.32
C GLU A 68 -15.77 -2.84 -3.70
N THR A 69 -15.20 -1.64 -3.86
CA THR A 69 -13.78 -1.48 -4.16
C THR A 69 -12.89 -1.99 -3.02
N LEU A 70 -13.33 -1.86 -1.76
CA LEU A 70 -12.64 -2.40 -0.59
C LEU A 70 -12.71 -3.93 -0.54
N ALA A 71 -13.88 -4.51 -0.79
CA ALA A 71 -14.04 -5.97 -0.90
C ALA A 71 -13.18 -6.54 -2.03
N LEU A 72 -13.12 -5.83 -3.16
CA LEU A 72 -12.35 -6.24 -4.33
C LEU A 72 -10.85 -6.35 -4.01
N TYR A 73 -10.24 -5.32 -3.40
CA TYR A 73 -8.81 -5.40 -3.11
C TYR A 73 -8.47 -6.52 -2.13
N ARG A 74 -9.34 -6.80 -1.15
CA ARG A 74 -9.11 -7.89 -0.18
C ARG A 74 -9.13 -9.25 -0.88
N LYS A 75 -10.15 -9.50 -1.70
CA LYS A 75 -10.24 -10.76 -2.45
C LYS A 75 -9.08 -10.94 -3.43
N ILE A 76 -8.65 -9.87 -4.07
CA ILE A 76 -7.45 -9.90 -4.91
C ILE A 76 -6.22 -10.17 -4.04
N ALA A 77 -6.03 -9.46 -2.94
CA ALA A 77 -4.86 -9.63 -2.07
C ALA A 77 -4.73 -11.07 -1.55
N ASP A 78 -5.83 -11.72 -1.16
CA ASP A 78 -5.83 -13.12 -0.72
C ASP A 78 -5.33 -14.06 -1.82
N GLN A 79 -5.77 -13.88 -3.05
CA GLN A 79 -5.37 -14.75 -4.17
C GLN A 79 -3.97 -14.43 -4.71
N MET A 80 -3.53 -13.17 -4.62
CA MET A 80 -2.21 -12.75 -5.10
C MET A 80 -1.05 -13.40 -4.34
N ILE A 81 -1.29 -13.89 -3.11
CA ILE A 81 -0.30 -14.64 -2.33
C ILE A 81 0.19 -15.89 -3.09
N ALA A 82 -0.71 -16.60 -3.78
CA ALA A 82 -0.34 -17.76 -4.62
C ALA A 82 0.56 -17.38 -5.81
N TYR A 83 0.61 -16.10 -6.15
CA TYR A 83 1.46 -15.55 -7.23
C TYR A 83 2.69 -14.82 -6.67
N ASN A 84 3.12 -15.17 -5.45
CA ASN A 84 4.25 -14.55 -4.75
C ASN A 84 4.14 -13.03 -4.65
N THR A 85 2.93 -12.52 -4.46
CA THR A 85 2.65 -11.08 -4.47
C THR A 85 1.88 -10.71 -3.21
N LEU A 86 2.41 -9.73 -2.47
CA LEU A 86 1.87 -9.26 -1.20
C LEU A 86 1.32 -7.84 -1.36
N LEU A 87 0.10 -7.60 -0.90
CA LEU A 87 -0.44 -6.25 -0.74
C LEU A 87 0.17 -5.62 0.52
N PHE A 88 0.69 -4.41 0.36
CA PHE A 88 1.39 -3.69 1.42
C PHE A 88 0.79 -2.29 1.66
N HIS A 89 0.86 -1.78 2.88
CA HIS A 89 0.45 -0.41 3.18
C HIS A 89 1.70 0.48 3.27
N GLY A 90 1.91 1.27 2.24
CA GLY A 90 3.06 2.15 2.13
C GLY A 90 2.93 3.07 0.93
N SER A 91 3.85 4.00 0.84
CA SER A 91 3.97 4.92 -0.29
C SER A 91 5.22 4.57 -1.08
N VAL A 92 5.07 4.29 -2.36
CA VAL A 92 6.17 3.88 -3.26
C VAL A 92 6.38 4.92 -4.32
N ILE A 93 7.60 5.41 -4.41
CA ILE A 93 8.08 6.30 -5.45
C ILE A 93 9.26 5.66 -6.17
N ALA A 94 9.29 5.76 -7.48
CA ALA A 94 10.43 5.36 -8.30
C ALA A 94 11.27 6.59 -8.65
N VAL A 95 12.57 6.47 -8.57
CA VAL A 95 13.54 7.47 -9.05
C VAL A 95 14.54 6.74 -9.94
N ASP A 96 14.72 7.23 -11.15
CA ASP A 96 15.64 6.64 -12.14
C ASP A 96 15.43 5.13 -12.38
N GLY A 97 14.19 4.66 -12.30
CA GLY A 97 13.84 3.26 -12.55
C GLY A 97 13.99 2.33 -11.34
N GLU A 98 14.33 2.82 -10.16
CA GLU A 98 14.40 2.07 -8.90
C GLU A 98 13.34 2.57 -7.91
N ALA A 99 12.61 1.65 -7.26
CA ALA A 99 11.53 1.99 -6.34
C ALA A 99 12.00 2.04 -4.88
N TYR A 100 11.49 3.02 -4.15
CA TYR A 100 11.70 3.24 -2.72
C TYR A 100 10.33 3.19 -2.02
N LEU A 101 10.19 2.26 -1.09
CA LEU A 101 8.96 2.06 -0.30
C LEU A 101 9.11 2.77 1.05
N PHE A 102 8.26 3.73 1.31
CA PHE A 102 8.14 4.40 2.59
C PHE A 102 6.96 3.84 3.37
N THR A 103 7.23 3.34 4.56
CA THR A 103 6.21 2.80 5.46
C THR A 103 6.32 3.38 6.86
N ALA A 104 5.20 3.43 7.57
CA ALA A 104 5.11 3.97 8.93
C ALA A 104 3.72 3.75 9.50
N LYS A 105 3.55 4.02 10.79
CA LYS A 105 2.22 4.17 11.40
C LYS A 105 1.39 5.23 10.63
N SER A 106 0.07 5.09 10.66
CA SER A 106 -0.83 6.08 10.04
C SER A 106 -0.55 7.48 10.62
N GLY A 107 -0.54 8.50 9.74
CA GLY A 107 -0.33 9.89 10.16
C GLY A 107 1.13 10.29 10.42
N THR A 108 2.12 9.43 10.20
CA THR A 108 3.55 9.78 10.38
C THR A 108 4.07 10.75 9.32
N GLY A 109 3.50 10.74 8.09
CA GLY A 109 3.91 11.67 7.02
C GLY A 109 4.42 10.99 5.75
N LYS A 110 4.07 9.71 5.48
CA LYS A 110 4.48 9.00 4.24
C LYS A 110 4.24 9.82 2.96
N SER A 111 3.00 10.26 2.76
CA SER A 111 2.63 11.03 1.55
C SER A 111 3.32 12.40 1.48
N THR A 112 3.58 13.03 2.64
CA THR A 112 4.35 14.28 2.68
C THR A 112 5.79 14.02 2.25
N HIS A 113 6.39 12.93 2.72
CA HIS A 113 7.75 12.55 2.36
C HIS A 113 7.90 12.29 0.86
N THR A 114 7.03 11.48 0.26
CA THR A 114 7.06 11.22 -1.18
C THR A 114 6.73 12.47 -2.02
N LYS A 115 5.93 13.42 -1.48
CA LYS A 115 5.71 14.73 -2.11
C LYS A 115 7.01 15.54 -2.17
N LEU A 116 7.84 15.51 -1.12
CA LEU A 116 9.16 16.17 -1.11
C LEU A 116 10.11 15.53 -2.12
N TRP A 117 10.14 14.20 -2.18
CA TRP A 117 10.91 13.48 -3.19
C TRP A 117 10.53 13.90 -4.61
N ARG A 118 9.23 13.97 -4.93
CA ARG A 118 8.75 14.46 -6.22
C ARG A 118 9.18 15.90 -6.50
N LYS A 119 9.15 16.76 -5.48
CA LYS A 119 9.60 18.15 -5.62
C LYS A 119 11.10 18.22 -5.91
N TYR A 120 11.91 17.39 -5.23
CA TYR A 120 13.36 17.39 -5.35
C TYR A 120 13.84 16.76 -6.66
N PHE A 121 13.35 15.58 -6.99
CA PHE A 121 13.80 14.82 -8.17
C PHE A 121 13.07 15.23 -9.47
N GLY A 122 11.99 15.99 -9.37
CA GLY A 122 11.23 16.47 -10.54
C GLY A 122 10.77 15.30 -11.43
N ASN A 123 11.05 15.40 -12.72
CA ASN A 123 10.66 14.40 -13.73
C ASN A 123 11.35 13.04 -13.60
N ARG A 124 12.40 12.94 -12.78
CA ARG A 124 13.06 11.66 -12.46
C ARG A 124 12.23 10.80 -11.49
N ALA A 125 11.30 11.42 -10.76
CA ALA A 125 10.48 10.76 -9.75
C ALA A 125 9.08 10.43 -10.27
N VAL A 126 8.69 9.16 -10.20
CA VAL A 126 7.36 8.69 -10.61
C VAL A 126 6.69 7.98 -9.43
N MET A 127 5.48 8.38 -9.07
CA MET A 127 4.72 7.65 -8.05
C MET A 127 4.32 6.29 -8.61
N VAL A 128 4.66 5.22 -7.89
CA VAL A 128 4.17 3.89 -8.17
C VAL A 128 2.80 3.71 -7.52
N ASN A 129 2.73 3.97 -6.20
CA ASN A 129 1.47 3.96 -5.44
C ASN A 129 1.68 4.66 -4.08
N ASP A 130 0.70 5.36 -3.57
CA ASP A 130 0.81 6.14 -2.33
C ASP A 130 0.02 5.56 -1.13
N ASP A 131 -0.59 4.36 -1.27
CA ASP A 131 -1.32 3.70 -0.18
C ASP A 131 -1.24 2.17 -0.18
N LYS A 132 -1.55 1.50 -1.31
CA LYS A 132 -1.72 0.05 -1.40
C LYS A 132 -0.94 -0.57 -2.56
N PRO A 133 0.40 -0.44 -2.61
CA PRO A 133 1.22 -1.12 -3.61
C PRO A 133 1.13 -2.63 -3.44
N LEU A 134 1.38 -3.36 -4.53
CA LEU A 134 1.69 -4.77 -4.51
C LEU A 134 3.20 -4.97 -4.58
N LEU A 135 3.73 -5.87 -3.76
CA LEU A 135 5.13 -6.28 -3.76
C LEU A 135 5.24 -7.71 -4.29
N LYS A 136 5.81 -7.86 -5.47
CA LYS A 136 5.96 -9.15 -6.15
C LYS A 136 7.36 -9.70 -5.98
N VAL A 137 7.48 -10.86 -5.36
CA VAL A 137 8.75 -11.59 -5.24
C VAL A 137 9.03 -12.35 -6.55
N THR A 138 10.23 -12.17 -7.08
CA THR A 138 10.71 -12.82 -8.30
C THR A 138 12.04 -13.53 -8.06
N GLY A 139 12.54 -14.24 -9.06
CA GLY A 139 13.88 -14.83 -9.02
C GLY A 139 15.00 -13.78 -8.92
N LYS A 140 14.76 -12.55 -9.42
CA LYS A 140 15.74 -11.45 -9.49
C LYS A 140 15.63 -10.41 -8.38
N GLY A 141 14.68 -10.57 -7.45
CA GLY A 141 14.41 -9.59 -6.39
C GLY A 141 12.93 -9.30 -6.23
N VAL A 142 12.59 -8.13 -5.72
CA VAL A 142 11.21 -7.68 -5.48
C VAL A 142 10.84 -6.59 -6.48
N LEU A 143 9.64 -6.67 -7.03
CA LEU A 143 9.04 -5.59 -7.84
C LEU A 143 7.95 -4.88 -7.02
N ALA A 144 7.99 -3.56 -7.01
CA ALA A 144 6.88 -2.73 -6.52
C ALA A 144 5.93 -2.42 -7.69
N CYS A 145 4.65 -2.71 -7.50
CA CYS A 145 3.63 -2.60 -8.54
C CYS A 145 2.56 -1.61 -8.09
N GLY A 146 2.16 -0.72 -8.98
CA GLY A 146 1.03 0.16 -8.77
C GLY A 146 -0.29 -0.61 -8.78
N THR A 147 -1.29 -0.04 -8.09
CA THR A 147 -2.65 -0.59 -8.00
C THR A 147 -3.68 0.54 -8.11
N PRO A 148 -4.93 0.25 -8.42
CA PRO A 148 -5.99 1.27 -8.39
C PRO A 148 -6.21 1.89 -6.99
N TRP A 149 -5.89 1.14 -5.92
CA TRP A 149 -6.09 1.58 -4.53
C TRP A 149 -4.97 2.50 -4.09
N ALA A 150 -5.22 3.77 -4.22
CA ALA A 150 -4.28 4.85 -3.93
C ALA A 150 -4.77 5.75 -2.79
N GLY A 151 -3.91 6.64 -2.35
CA GLY A 151 -4.25 7.70 -1.41
C GLY A 151 -5.11 8.80 -2.04
N LYS A 152 -5.32 9.87 -1.28
CA LYS A 152 -6.27 10.95 -1.64
C LYS A 152 -5.92 11.69 -2.93
N ASP A 153 -4.65 11.73 -3.28
CA ASP A 153 -4.15 12.54 -4.41
C ASP A 153 -4.19 11.76 -5.75
N HIS A 154 -4.59 10.49 -5.73
CA HIS A 154 -4.71 9.63 -6.92
C HIS A 154 -3.48 9.69 -7.85
N LEU A 155 -2.29 9.54 -7.27
CA LEU A 155 -1.02 9.70 -7.98
C LEU A 155 -0.41 8.37 -8.48
N GLN A 156 -1.13 7.27 -8.29
CA GLN A 156 -0.67 5.93 -8.69
C GLN A 156 -0.51 5.81 -10.21
N ASN A 157 0.42 4.95 -10.62
CA ASN A 157 0.64 4.59 -12.01
C ASN A 157 0.60 3.07 -12.17
N ASN A 158 0.12 2.60 -13.31
CA ASN A 158 0.12 1.17 -13.66
C ASN A 158 1.51 0.76 -14.17
N ILE A 159 2.48 0.73 -13.26
CA ILE A 159 3.87 0.37 -13.53
C ILE A 159 4.38 -0.66 -12.53
N MET A 160 5.42 -1.39 -12.93
CA MET A 160 6.19 -2.30 -12.08
C MET A 160 7.65 -1.90 -12.11
N VAL A 161 8.25 -1.68 -10.94
CA VAL A 161 9.62 -1.17 -10.81
C VAL A 161 10.39 -2.01 -9.78
N PRO A 162 11.68 -2.36 -10.01
CA PRO A 162 12.50 -3.03 -9.02
C PRO A 162 12.54 -2.28 -7.70
N LEU A 163 12.25 -2.96 -6.59
CA LEU A 163 12.31 -2.39 -5.25
C LEU A 163 13.76 -2.34 -4.78
N LYS A 164 14.28 -1.13 -4.60
CA LYS A 164 15.64 -0.86 -4.12
C LYS A 164 15.73 -0.92 -2.60
N ALA A 165 14.83 -0.20 -1.94
CA ALA A 165 14.87 -0.04 -0.50
C ALA A 165 13.49 0.03 0.14
N VAL A 166 13.43 -0.36 1.42
CA VAL A 166 12.28 -0.13 2.31
C VAL A 166 12.70 0.81 3.43
N CYS A 167 12.03 1.95 3.54
CA CYS A 167 12.30 2.98 4.53
C CYS A 167 11.18 3.05 5.56
N ILE A 168 11.52 2.89 6.83
CA ILE A 168 10.58 3.09 7.94
C ILE A 168 10.70 4.53 8.40
N LEU A 169 9.62 5.30 8.28
CA LEU A 169 9.58 6.68 8.74
C LEU A 169 9.18 6.75 10.22
N GLU A 170 9.92 7.52 10.96
CA GLU A 170 9.64 7.86 12.36
C GLU A 170 9.70 9.39 12.54
N ARG A 171 9.12 9.89 13.63
CA ARG A 171 9.25 11.30 14.00
C ARG A 171 10.36 11.44 15.03
N ASP A 172 11.25 12.40 14.79
CA ASP A 172 12.32 12.74 15.71
C ASP A 172 12.58 14.24 15.68
N THR A 173 13.42 14.73 16.58
CA THR A 173 13.89 16.11 16.68
C THR A 173 15.04 16.41 15.72
N VAL A 174 15.71 15.39 15.19
CA VAL A 174 16.82 15.50 14.25
C VAL A 174 16.55 14.64 13.01
N ASN A 175 16.80 15.20 11.84
CA ASN A 175 16.74 14.45 10.59
C ASN A 175 17.99 13.57 10.48
N HIS A 176 17.79 12.28 10.40
CA HIS A 176 18.86 11.32 10.09
C HIS A 176 18.29 10.09 9.37
N ILE A 177 19.17 9.38 8.71
CA ILE A 177 18.90 8.09 8.09
C ILE A 177 19.92 7.09 8.61
N GLU A 178 19.47 5.92 9.00
CA GLU A 178 20.32 4.84 9.46
C GLU A 178 19.88 3.50 8.88
N GLN A 179 20.80 2.61 8.64
CA GLN A 179 20.48 1.23 8.28
C GLN A 179 20.10 0.46 9.56
N ILE A 180 18.96 -0.20 9.54
CA ILE A 180 18.51 -1.03 10.66
C ILE A 180 18.54 -2.51 10.30
N ARG A 181 18.62 -3.37 11.34
CA ARG A 181 18.64 -4.82 11.12
C ARG A 181 17.24 -5.29 10.74
N LYS A 182 17.14 -6.32 9.91
CA LYS A 182 15.88 -6.95 9.51
C LYS A 182 14.95 -7.25 10.69
N ARG A 183 15.50 -7.79 11.77
CA ARG A 183 14.73 -8.11 12.98
C ARG A 183 14.05 -6.89 13.62
N ASP A 184 14.68 -5.72 13.54
CA ASP A 184 14.18 -4.48 14.13
C ASP A 184 13.05 -3.88 13.27
N ALA A 185 13.09 -4.11 11.93
CA ALA A 185 12.05 -3.75 10.98
C ALA A 185 10.84 -4.69 10.98
N TRP A 186 11.03 -5.95 11.39
CA TRP A 186 10.07 -7.03 11.20
C TRP A 186 8.65 -6.70 11.70
N LYS A 187 8.56 -6.15 12.90
CA LYS A 187 7.27 -5.76 13.48
C LYS A 187 6.51 -4.76 12.58
N MET A 188 7.21 -3.75 12.06
CA MET A 188 6.59 -2.75 11.17
C MET A 188 6.18 -3.38 9.85
N ILE A 189 7.04 -4.19 9.25
CA ILE A 189 6.75 -4.88 7.99
C ILE A 189 5.50 -5.75 8.12
N LEU A 190 5.39 -6.56 9.17
CA LEU A 190 4.18 -7.37 9.41
C LEU A 190 2.93 -6.53 9.68
N GLN A 191 3.07 -5.43 10.42
CA GLN A 191 1.94 -4.54 10.70
C GLN A 191 1.39 -3.87 9.45
N GLN A 192 2.22 -3.61 8.45
CA GLN A 192 1.85 -2.94 7.21
C GLN A 192 1.56 -3.93 6.06
N SER A 193 1.89 -5.20 6.23
CA SER A 193 1.48 -6.26 5.31
C SER A 193 -0.03 -6.52 5.42
N TYR A 194 -0.68 -6.75 4.29
CA TYR A 194 -2.06 -7.22 4.28
C TYR A 194 -2.16 -8.54 5.04
N ARG A 195 -3.12 -8.63 5.94
CA ARG A 195 -3.40 -9.84 6.72
C ARG A 195 -4.79 -10.36 6.39
N SER A 196 -4.82 -11.55 5.85
CA SER A 196 -6.06 -12.27 5.59
C SER A 196 -6.69 -12.76 6.89
N ASP A 197 -8.01 -12.84 6.89
CA ASP A 197 -8.78 -13.51 7.96
C ASP A 197 -8.67 -15.05 7.85
N GLN A 198 -8.09 -15.56 6.76
CA GLN A 198 -7.88 -17.00 6.51
C GLN A 198 -6.51 -17.45 7.04
N PRO A 199 -6.42 -18.39 8.01
CA PRO A 199 -5.16 -18.80 8.63
C PRO A 199 -4.09 -19.29 7.64
N ALA A 200 -4.48 -20.04 6.61
CA ALA A 200 -3.56 -20.56 5.61
C ALA A 200 -2.93 -19.43 4.77
N VAL A 201 -3.73 -18.42 4.38
CA VAL A 201 -3.26 -17.24 3.65
C VAL A 201 -2.35 -16.41 4.55
N LEU A 202 -2.71 -16.24 5.83
CA LEU A 202 -1.89 -15.50 6.79
C LEU A 202 -0.49 -16.12 6.96
N SER A 203 -0.38 -17.43 7.08
CA SER A 203 0.91 -18.12 7.16
C SER A 203 1.76 -17.89 5.92
N SER A 204 1.14 -17.90 4.75
CA SER A 204 1.82 -17.61 3.48
C SER A 204 2.22 -16.14 3.36
N THR A 205 1.42 -15.22 3.90
CA THR A 205 1.74 -13.78 3.99
C THR A 205 3.01 -13.55 4.81
N ILE A 206 3.14 -14.22 5.97
CA ILE A 206 4.33 -14.12 6.83
C ILE A 206 5.58 -14.56 6.07
N ARG A 207 5.55 -15.73 5.45
CA ARG A 207 6.68 -16.23 4.64
C ARG A 207 7.04 -15.31 3.48
N LEU A 208 6.03 -14.73 2.83
CA LEU A 208 6.27 -13.81 1.71
C LEU A 208 6.86 -12.48 2.19
N ALA A 209 6.44 -11.98 3.35
CA ALA A 209 7.05 -10.80 3.98
C ALA A 209 8.53 -11.04 4.33
N GLU A 210 8.90 -12.25 4.82
CA GLU A 210 10.29 -12.63 5.04
C GLU A 210 11.09 -12.63 3.74
N GLN A 211 10.55 -13.25 2.68
CA GLN A 211 11.20 -13.26 1.36
C GLN A 211 11.39 -11.86 0.78
N ILE A 212 10.44 -10.95 0.97
CA ILE A 212 10.57 -9.56 0.55
C ILE A 212 11.74 -8.91 1.26
N MET A 213 11.84 -9.06 2.59
CA MET A 213 12.97 -8.53 3.35
C MET A 213 14.30 -9.15 2.96
N ASP A 214 14.33 -10.45 2.61
CA ASP A 214 15.57 -11.15 2.22
C ASP A 214 16.06 -10.74 0.84
N LYS A 215 15.15 -10.45 -0.08
CA LYS A 215 15.46 -10.11 -1.48
C LYS A 215 15.53 -8.61 -1.77
N THR A 216 15.24 -7.76 -0.79
CA THR A 216 15.45 -6.31 -0.94
C THR A 216 16.89 -5.97 -0.55
N ASN A 217 17.63 -5.40 -1.49
CA ASN A 217 19.10 -5.23 -1.36
C ASN A 217 19.49 -4.25 -0.25
N GLU A 218 18.73 -3.19 -0.08
CA GLU A 218 18.98 -2.17 0.93
C GLU A 218 17.81 -2.12 1.91
N LEU A 219 17.97 -2.85 3.02
CA LEU A 219 16.89 -3.02 3.97
C LEU A 219 16.90 -1.94 5.04
N CYS A 220 15.71 -1.39 5.19
CA CYS A 220 15.27 -0.79 6.43
C CYS A 220 16.14 0.37 6.90
N PHE A 221 16.07 1.47 6.19
CA PHE A 221 16.49 2.74 6.73
C PHE A 221 15.40 3.26 7.66
N ARG A 222 15.75 3.66 8.87
CA ARG A 222 14.93 4.50 9.70
C ARG A 222 15.22 5.93 9.29
N GLN A 223 14.23 6.64 8.81
CA GLN A 223 14.35 8.05 8.50
C GLN A 223 13.47 8.83 9.46
N ASN A 224 14.08 9.71 10.21
CA ASN A 224 13.38 10.60 11.13
C ASN A 224 13.00 11.89 10.39
N LEU A 225 11.81 12.38 10.62
CA LEU A 225 11.26 13.56 9.97
C LEU A 225 11.02 14.63 11.03
N LEU A 226 11.76 15.72 10.96
CA LEU A 226 11.41 16.94 11.67
C LEU A 226 10.17 17.58 11.06
N GLN A 227 9.23 17.97 11.90
CA GLN A 227 8.03 18.67 11.43
C GLN A 227 8.34 20.06 10.83
N SER A 228 9.48 20.66 11.20
CA SER A 228 9.95 21.97 10.72
C SER A 228 10.81 21.92 9.46
N SER A 229 11.50 20.81 9.17
CA SER A 229 12.41 20.70 8.01
C SER A 229 11.71 20.61 6.65
N TYR A 230 10.38 20.56 6.65
CA TYR A 230 9.60 20.70 5.41
C TYR A 230 9.69 22.08 4.76
N GLN A 231 10.22 23.09 5.46
CA GLN A 231 10.41 24.44 4.91
C GLN A 231 11.80 24.64 4.28
N ASP A 232 12.81 23.84 4.69
CA ASP A 232 14.22 24.12 4.36
C ASP A 232 14.85 23.16 3.33
N GLY A 233 14.08 22.26 2.72
CA GLY A 233 14.54 21.51 1.53
C GLY A 233 15.66 20.49 1.74
N PHE A 234 15.89 20.00 2.95
CA PHE A 234 16.84 18.92 3.19
C PHE A 234 16.21 17.53 2.91
N ILE A 235 16.70 16.86 1.89
CA ILE A 235 16.59 15.43 1.62
C ILE A 235 17.94 14.81 1.87
#